data_7058f8d60d824286b80baec874df1180
#
_entry.id   7058f8d60d824286b80baec874df1180
#
_cell.length_a   1.000
_cell.length_b   1.000
_cell.length_c   1.000
_cell.angle_alpha   90.00
_cell.angle_beta   90.00
_cell.angle_gamma   90.00
#
_symmetry.space_group_name_H-M   'P 1'
#
loop_
_entity.id
_entity.type
_entity.pdbx_description
1 polymer ?
#
loop_
_entity_poly.entity_id
_entity_poly.type
_entity_poly.pdbx_seq_one_letter_code
_entity_poly.pdbx_strand_id
1 'polypeptide(L)'
;MGRGIAFILAGFVLGGCMQATVDLNDPNFTARDRKLLANAPYQQVAQPPAYQRTVVQYHRKEAPGSIVVDTDARYLYYVLGDNKAVRYGIAVGEEALSWYGIAKVGRKEEWPSWTPTAEIKRRLGNVPDFVEGGPHNPMGARGLYLYAGNKDTLFRIHGTNQPEHIGQAVSSGCIRMTNEDVIDLYKRVKMGAIVVVLAPKQGDSPVNPRVATATSWGENY
;
A
#
# COMPACT_ATOMS: atom_id res chain seq x y z
N MET A 1 -54.22 -30.57 -31.87
CA MET A 1 -53.17 -29.59 -32.16
C MET A 1 -53.04 -28.66 -30.96
N GLY A 2 -52.18 -28.97 -30.01
CA GLY A 2 -51.95 -28.18 -28.82
C GLY A 2 -50.55 -27.57 -28.87
N ARG A 3 -50.48 -26.23 -28.96
CA ARG A 3 -49.21 -25.49 -28.95
C ARG A 3 -48.84 -25.21 -27.49
N GLY A 4 -47.81 -25.90 -26.98
CA GLY A 4 -47.22 -25.60 -25.69
C GLY A 4 -46.38 -24.31 -25.78
N ILE A 5 -46.66 -23.34 -24.92
CA ILE A 5 -45.88 -22.11 -24.74
C ILE A 5 -44.82 -22.41 -23.66
N ALA A 6 -43.54 -22.43 -24.07
CA ALA A 6 -42.43 -22.55 -23.14
C ALA A 6 -42.14 -21.15 -22.55
N PHE A 7 -42.31 -21.00 -21.22
CA PHE A 7 -41.86 -19.86 -20.48
C PHE A 7 -40.37 -20.00 -20.18
N ILE A 8 -39.56 -19.15 -20.81
CA ILE A 8 -38.13 -19.01 -20.44
C ILE A 8 -38.07 -18.09 -19.23
N LEU A 9 -37.76 -18.64 -18.06
CA LEU A 9 -37.40 -17.85 -16.88
C LEU A 9 -35.97 -17.31 -17.09
N ALA A 10 -35.89 -16.04 -17.40
CA ALA A 10 -34.61 -15.32 -17.36
C ALA A 10 -34.24 -15.08 -15.88
N GLY A 11 -33.29 -15.89 -15.38
CA GLY A 11 -32.72 -15.68 -14.05
C GLY A 11 -31.88 -14.40 -14.04
N PHE A 12 -32.34 -13.35 -13.39
CA PHE A 12 -31.54 -12.19 -13.03
C PHE A 12 -30.52 -12.60 -11.97
N VAL A 13 -29.25 -12.77 -12.36
CA VAL A 13 -28.15 -12.85 -11.41
C VAL A 13 -27.92 -11.44 -10.89
N LEU A 14 -28.47 -11.14 -9.72
CA LEU A 14 -28.12 -9.97 -8.94
C LEU A 14 -26.67 -10.14 -8.49
N GLY A 15 -25.73 -9.55 -9.21
CA GLY A 15 -24.36 -9.38 -8.75
C GLY A 15 -24.35 -8.46 -7.52
N GLY A 16 -24.53 -9.04 -6.33
CA GLY A 16 -24.37 -8.34 -5.09
C GLY A 16 -22.91 -7.89 -4.98
N CYS A 17 -22.66 -6.58 -4.92
CA CYS A 17 -21.38 -6.06 -4.45
C CYS A 17 -21.15 -6.65 -3.06
N MET A 18 -20.22 -7.58 -2.92
CA MET A 18 -19.76 -8.07 -1.62
C MET A 18 -19.08 -6.89 -0.93
N GLN A 19 -19.79 -6.23 -0.02
CA GLN A 19 -19.17 -5.31 0.92
C GLN A 19 -18.22 -6.13 1.80
N ALA A 20 -16.92 -5.85 1.71
CA ALA A 20 -15.99 -6.41 2.67
C ALA A 20 -16.21 -5.71 4.01
N THR A 21 -16.35 -6.49 5.06
CA THR A 21 -16.25 -5.98 6.42
C THR A 21 -14.82 -6.17 6.90
N VAL A 22 -14.24 -5.12 7.51
CA VAL A 22 -12.97 -5.26 8.23
C VAL A 22 -13.16 -6.27 9.35
N ASP A 23 -12.29 -7.28 9.42
CA ASP A 23 -12.26 -8.16 10.59
C ASP A 23 -11.69 -7.39 11.79
N LEU A 24 -12.57 -6.79 12.56
CA LEU A 24 -12.20 -6.03 13.76
C LEU A 24 -11.62 -6.92 14.88
N ASN A 25 -11.66 -8.25 14.74
CA ASN A 25 -11.05 -9.20 15.68
C ASN A 25 -9.59 -9.53 15.33
N ASP A 26 -9.04 -8.98 14.23
CA ASP A 26 -7.63 -9.17 13.90
C ASP A 26 -6.76 -8.85 15.13
N PRO A 27 -5.93 -9.81 15.61
CA PRO A 27 -5.07 -9.62 16.79
C PRO A 27 -4.02 -8.52 16.59
N ASN A 28 -3.84 -8.08 15.36
CA ASN A 28 -2.95 -6.96 15.04
C ASN A 28 -3.55 -5.61 15.40
N PHE A 29 -4.84 -5.49 15.57
CA PHE A 29 -5.49 -4.22 15.87
C PHE A 29 -5.42 -3.86 17.34
N THR A 30 -5.03 -2.62 17.63
CA THR A 30 -5.18 -1.99 18.94
C THR A 30 -6.66 -1.65 19.19
N ALA A 31 -7.02 -1.31 20.43
CA ALA A 31 -8.37 -0.82 20.73
C ALA A 31 -8.69 0.48 19.94
N ARG A 32 -7.69 1.33 19.72
CA ARG A 32 -7.81 2.54 18.90
C ARG A 32 -8.08 2.20 17.43
N ASP A 33 -7.38 1.21 16.87
CA ASP A 33 -7.58 0.77 15.50
C ASP A 33 -9.00 0.27 15.29
N ARG A 34 -9.48 -0.62 16.17
CA ARG A 34 -10.85 -1.14 16.12
C ARG A 34 -11.89 -0.03 16.13
N LYS A 35 -11.75 0.92 17.06
CA LYS A 35 -12.67 2.06 17.17
C LYS A 35 -12.70 2.91 15.90
N LEU A 36 -11.53 3.23 15.36
CA LEU A 36 -11.42 4.12 14.18
C LEU A 36 -11.86 3.42 12.90
N LEU A 37 -11.50 2.15 12.71
CA LEU A 37 -11.87 1.38 11.51
C LEU A 37 -13.35 1.00 11.49
N ALA A 38 -13.96 0.72 12.65
CA ALA A 38 -15.41 0.46 12.74
C ALA A 38 -16.27 1.65 12.31
N ASN A 39 -15.73 2.87 12.40
CA ASN A 39 -16.42 4.12 12.05
C ASN A 39 -15.75 4.82 10.86
N ALA A 40 -15.09 4.07 10.00
CA ALA A 40 -14.43 4.64 8.84
C ALA A 40 -15.45 5.25 7.88
N PRO A 41 -15.26 6.50 7.41
CA PRO A 41 -16.22 7.22 6.57
C PRO A 41 -16.14 6.86 5.09
N TYR A 42 -15.36 5.85 4.74
CA TYR A 42 -15.20 5.34 3.39
C TYR A 42 -15.74 3.92 3.26
N GLN A 43 -16.10 3.54 2.04
CA GLN A 43 -16.59 2.21 1.76
C GLN A 43 -15.47 1.17 1.93
N GLN A 44 -15.72 0.15 2.75
CA GLN A 44 -14.84 -1.01 2.82
C GLN A 44 -15.01 -1.85 1.55
N VAL A 45 -13.92 -2.15 0.87
CA VAL A 45 -13.91 -2.91 -0.38
C VAL A 45 -13.10 -4.20 -0.20
N ALA A 46 -13.69 -5.32 -0.59
CA ALA A 46 -12.95 -6.56 -0.71
C ALA A 46 -11.88 -6.41 -1.79
N GLN A 47 -10.62 -6.62 -1.42
CA GLN A 47 -9.56 -6.60 -2.41
C GLN A 47 -9.67 -7.81 -3.34
N PRO A 48 -9.43 -7.64 -4.65
CA PRO A 48 -9.33 -8.76 -5.58
C PRO A 48 -8.35 -9.81 -5.04
N PRO A 49 -8.59 -11.12 -5.26
CA PRO A 49 -7.73 -12.20 -4.72
C PRO A 49 -6.24 -12.00 -5.02
N ALA A 50 -5.91 -11.43 -6.18
CA ALA A 50 -4.53 -11.14 -6.56
C ALA A 50 -3.84 -10.14 -5.60
N TYR A 51 -4.59 -9.19 -5.03
CA TYR A 51 -4.06 -8.12 -4.17
C TYR A 51 -4.29 -8.36 -2.68
N GLN A 52 -4.85 -9.51 -2.30
CA GLN A 52 -4.98 -9.89 -0.90
C GLN A 52 -3.62 -10.28 -0.32
N ARG A 53 -3.41 -9.93 0.96
CA ARG A 53 -2.23 -10.32 1.72
C ARG A 53 -2.08 -11.84 1.74
N THR A 54 -0.91 -12.34 1.34
CA THR A 54 -0.63 -13.77 1.34
C THR A 54 0.87 -14.05 1.49
N VAL A 55 1.21 -15.23 2.01
CA VAL A 55 2.59 -15.72 2.00
C VAL A 55 2.88 -16.37 0.65
N VAL A 56 3.98 -15.95 0.04
CA VAL A 56 4.41 -16.44 -1.27
C VAL A 56 5.84 -16.98 -1.22
N GLN A 57 6.20 -17.82 -2.21
CA GLN A 57 7.61 -18.14 -2.48
C GLN A 57 8.32 -16.86 -2.94
N TYR A 58 9.54 -16.68 -2.42
CA TYR A 58 10.32 -15.48 -2.68
C TYR A 58 11.72 -15.87 -3.15
N HIS A 59 12.02 -15.62 -4.42
CA HIS A 59 13.24 -16.12 -5.07
C HIS A 59 14.37 -15.09 -5.12
N ARG A 60 14.12 -13.87 -4.64
CA ARG A 60 15.10 -12.80 -4.58
C ARG A 60 16.00 -12.96 -3.34
N LYS A 61 17.07 -12.16 -3.26
CA LYS A 61 18.14 -12.36 -2.26
C LYS A 61 18.16 -11.29 -1.14
N GLU A 62 17.12 -10.46 -1.06
CA GLU A 62 17.04 -9.47 0.02
C GLU A 62 16.92 -10.17 1.37
N ALA A 63 17.60 -9.60 2.37
CA ALA A 63 17.67 -10.21 3.71
C ALA A 63 16.28 -10.24 4.40
N PRO A 64 16.01 -11.24 5.25
CA PRO A 64 14.82 -11.26 6.09
C PRO A 64 14.65 -9.95 6.87
N GLY A 65 13.41 -9.45 6.94
CA GLY A 65 13.08 -8.16 7.53
C GLY A 65 13.15 -6.96 6.57
N SER A 66 13.65 -7.15 5.35
CA SER A 66 13.60 -6.14 4.30
C SER A 66 12.21 -6.00 3.70
N ILE A 67 11.93 -4.82 3.17
CA ILE A 67 10.77 -4.52 2.35
C ILE A 67 11.23 -4.39 0.91
N VAL A 68 10.53 -5.02 -0.02
CA VAL A 68 10.76 -4.84 -1.46
C VAL A 68 9.47 -4.37 -2.12
N VAL A 69 9.54 -3.28 -2.85
CA VAL A 69 8.41 -2.67 -3.55
C VAL A 69 8.58 -2.85 -5.04
N ASP A 70 7.65 -3.60 -5.62
CA ASP A 70 7.51 -3.76 -7.07
C ASP A 70 6.38 -2.84 -7.54
N THR A 71 6.76 -1.68 -8.05
CA THR A 71 5.80 -0.67 -8.49
C THR A 71 5.09 -1.07 -9.78
N ASP A 72 5.69 -1.88 -10.63
CA ASP A 72 5.09 -2.36 -11.88
C ASP A 72 3.99 -3.40 -11.60
N ALA A 73 4.27 -4.35 -10.72
CA ALA A 73 3.32 -5.40 -10.35
C ALA A 73 2.27 -4.94 -9.32
N ARG A 74 2.45 -3.77 -8.70
CA ARG A 74 1.61 -3.26 -7.59
C ARG A 74 1.66 -4.16 -6.37
N TYR A 75 2.86 -4.64 -6.02
CA TYR A 75 3.11 -5.47 -4.84
C TYR A 75 4.18 -4.90 -3.93
N LEU A 76 3.98 -5.12 -2.65
CA LEU A 76 5.00 -4.95 -1.62
C LEU A 76 5.26 -6.32 -0.99
N TYR A 77 6.52 -6.64 -0.80
CA TYR A 77 6.97 -7.87 -0.14
C TYR A 77 7.69 -7.54 1.16
N TYR A 78 7.27 -8.15 2.25
CA TYR A 78 8.05 -8.20 3.48
C TYR A 78 8.77 -9.56 3.53
N VAL A 79 10.09 -9.52 3.42
CA VAL A 79 10.92 -10.72 3.32
C VAL A 79 10.93 -11.45 4.67
N LEU A 80 10.57 -12.71 4.64
CA LEU A 80 10.63 -13.61 5.79
C LEU A 80 11.97 -14.35 5.85
N GLY A 81 12.15 -15.46 6.06
CA GLY A 81 13.24 -16.40 5.84
C GLY A 81 12.76 -17.50 4.89
N ASP A 82 13.60 -18.48 4.66
CA ASP A 82 13.27 -19.75 3.98
C ASP A 82 12.60 -19.54 2.61
N ASN A 83 13.12 -18.59 1.84
CA ASN A 83 12.60 -18.23 0.52
C ASN A 83 11.12 -17.86 0.52
N LYS A 84 10.65 -17.19 1.56
CA LYS A 84 9.26 -16.73 1.70
C LYS A 84 9.18 -15.23 1.93
N ALA A 85 8.08 -14.63 1.50
CA ALA A 85 7.71 -13.27 1.84
C ALA A 85 6.19 -13.16 2.08
N VAL A 86 5.80 -12.19 2.90
CA VAL A 86 4.41 -11.73 2.90
C VAL A 86 4.26 -10.74 1.77
N ARG A 87 3.38 -11.03 0.82
CA ARG A 87 3.02 -10.15 -0.28
C ARG A 87 1.75 -9.38 0.04
N TYR A 88 1.78 -8.08 -0.21
CA TYR A 88 0.65 -7.15 -0.06
C TYR A 88 0.35 -6.50 -1.39
N GLY A 89 -0.93 -6.27 -1.69
CA GLY A 89 -1.34 -5.38 -2.76
C GLY A 89 -1.14 -3.92 -2.38
N ILE A 90 -0.68 -3.11 -3.33
CA ILE A 90 -0.45 -1.68 -3.12
C ILE A 90 -1.06 -0.84 -4.24
N ALA A 91 -1.37 0.42 -3.94
CA ALA A 91 -1.51 1.44 -4.96
C ALA A 91 -0.25 2.32 -4.97
N VAL A 92 0.13 2.79 -6.15
CA VAL A 92 1.37 3.53 -6.36
C VAL A 92 1.06 4.87 -7.00
N GLY A 93 1.51 5.98 -6.38
CA GLY A 93 1.43 7.30 -6.97
C GLY A 93 2.38 7.46 -8.15
N GLU A 94 2.07 8.37 -9.08
CA GLU A 94 2.91 8.63 -10.27
C GLU A 94 4.35 9.00 -9.90
N GLU A 95 4.54 9.76 -8.84
CA GLU A 95 5.88 10.12 -8.34
C GLU A 95 6.66 8.89 -7.85
N ALA A 96 5.98 7.96 -7.17
CA ALA A 96 6.61 6.72 -6.71
C ALA A 96 6.92 5.75 -7.87
N LEU A 97 6.29 5.91 -9.05
CA LEU A 97 6.66 5.16 -10.26
C LEU A 97 8.00 5.59 -10.85
N SER A 98 8.39 6.84 -10.63
CA SER A 98 9.66 7.39 -11.12
C SER A 98 10.81 7.21 -10.12
N TRP A 99 10.51 6.85 -8.87
CA TRP A 99 11.52 6.64 -7.84
C TRP A 99 11.84 5.16 -7.64
N TYR A 100 13.13 4.84 -7.66
CA TYR A 100 13.66 3.52 -7.36
C TYR A 100 15.00 3.64 -6.62
N GLY A 101 15.34 2.62 -5.84
CA GLY A 101 16.58 2.62 -5.06
C GLY A 101 16.44 1.98 -3.70
N ILE A 102 17.39 2.29 -2.83
CA ILE A 102 17.44 1.74 -1.47
C ILE A 102 17.26 2.86 -0.45
N ALA A 103 16.32 2.64 0.46
CA ALA A 103 16.05 3.49 1.62
C ALA A 103 16.03 2.65 2.89
N LYS A 104 15.84 3.30 4.03
CA LYS A 104 15.56 2.66 5.31
C LYS A 104 14.31 3.27 5.95
N VAL A 105 13.62 2.48 6.76
CA VAL A 105 12.56 3.00 7.61
C VAL A 105 13.19 3.82 8.73
N GLY A 106 13.12 5.14 8.62
CA GLY A 106 13.73 6.07 9.59
C GLY A 106 12.77 6.57 10.66
N ARG A 107 11.45 6.50 10.41
CA ARG A 107 10.39 6.87 11.35
C ARG A 107 9.13 6.04 11.10
N LYS A 108 8.38 5.80 12.17
CA LYS A 108 7.11 5.07 12.15
C LYS A 108 6.07 5.85 12.94
N GLU A 109 4.85 5.97 12.42
CA GLU A 109 3.74 6.64 13.11
C GLU A 109 2.44 5.86 13.02
N GLU A 110 1.66 5.91 14.10
CA GLU A 110 0.30 5.40 14.16
C GLU A 110 -0.68 6.55 13.94
N TRP A 111 -1.61 6.36 13.01
CA TRP A 111 -2.60 7.36 12.66
C TRP A 111 -1.96 8.75 12.45
N PRO A 112 -1.00 8.86 11.52
CA PRO A 112 -0.26 10.10 11.31
C PRO A 112 -1.19 11.22 10.85
N SER A 113 -0.88 12.45 11.20
CA SER A 113 -1.47 13.62 10.57
C SER A 113 -0.93 13.80 9.16
N TRP A 114 -1.62 14.55 8.34
CA TRP A 114 -1.22 14.84 6.96
C TRP A 114 -1.17 16.35 6.72
N THR A 115 -0.02 16.80 6.22
CA THR A 115 0.18 18.14 5.69
C THR A 115 0.59 17.98 4.23
N PRO A 116 -0.23 18.41 3.26
CA PRO A 116 0.12 18.30 1.85
C PRO A 116 1.35 19.14 1.53
N THR A 117 2.23 18.58 0.71
CA THR A 117 3.37 19.33 0.17
C THR A 117 2.90 20.44 -0.77
N ALA A 118 3.77 21.42 -1.05
CA ALA A 118 3.46 22.47 -2.03
C ALA A 118 3.13 21.87 -3.41
N GLU A 119 3.79 20.77 -3.77
CA GLU A 119 3.54 20.01 -5.01
C GLU A 119 2.13 19.43 -5.02
N ILE A 120 1.71 18.77 -3.96
CA ILE A 120 0.36 18.21 -3.82
C ILE A 120 -0.69 19.31 -3.91
N LYS A 121 -0.47 20.46 -3.24
CA LYS A 121 -1.38 21.61 -3.31
C LYS A 121 -1.49 22.16 -4.72
N ARG A 122 -0.37 22.29 -5.43
CA ARG A 122 -0.35 22.78 -6.82
C ARG A 122 -1.13 21.85 -7.75
N ARG A 123 -0.99 20.53 -7.58
CA ARG A 123 -1.60 19.52 -8.46
C ARG A 123 -3.07 19.26 -8.17
N LEU A 124 -3.44 19.15 -6.90
CA LEU A 124 -4.80 18.83 -6.48
C LEU A 124 -5.68 20.05 -6.23
N GLY A 125 -5.09 21.24 -6.19
CA GLY A 125 -5.83 22.48 -5.99
C GLY A 125 -6.35 22.64 -4.56
N ASN A 126 -7.65 22.58 -4.39
CA ASN A 126 -8.31 22.83 -3.09
C ASN A 126 -8.19 21.64 -2.13
N VAL A 127 -7.04 21.50 -1.47
CA VAL A 127 -6.80 20.52 -0.40
C VAL A 127 -6.61 21.25 0.93
N PRO A 128 -7.04 20.66 2.07
CA PRO A 128 -6.81 21.22 3.40
C PRO A 128 -5.33 21.44 3.68
N ASP A 129 -5.00 22.49 4.43
CA ASP A 129 -3.61 22.72 4.86
C ASP A 129 -3.11 21.67 5.86
N PHE A 130 -4.02 21.07 6.61
CA PHE A 130 -3.72 20.05 7.60
C PHE A 130 -4.94 19.13 7.80
N VAL A 131 -4.68 17.83 7.96
CA VAL A 131 -5.69 16.83 8.35
C VAL A 131 -5.17 16.06 9.55
N GLU A 132 -5.93 16.04 10.63
CA GLU A 132 -5.60 15.24 11.81
C GLU A 132 -5.56 13.74 11.51
N GLY A 133 -4.81 12.99 12.34
CA GLY A 133 -4.72 11.53 12.22
C GLY A 133 -6.04 10.85 12.53
N GLY A 134 -6.54 10.07 11.59
CA GLY A 134 -7.82 9.39 11.71
C GLY A 134 -8.28 8.75 10.40
N PRO A 135 -9.49 8.14 10.37
CA PRO A 135 -9.97 7.41 9.20
C PRO A 135 -10.32 8.30 8.00
N HIS A 136 -10.47 9.63 8.19
CA HIS A 136 -10.62 10.60 7.09
C HIS A 136 -9.30 10.98 6.43
N ASN A 137 -8.18 10.68 7.10
CA ASN A 137 -6.87 11.12 6.68
C ASN A 137 -6.34 10.22 5.54
N PRO A 138 -5.83 10.78 4.44
CA PRO A 138 -5.30 9.99 3.33
C PRO A 138 -4.08 9.13 3.69
N MET A 139 -3.37 9.45 4.80
CA MET A 139 -2.27 8.63 5.32
C MET A 139 -2.74 7.33 6.00
N GLY A 140 -4.02 7.21 6.33
CA GLY A 140 -4.59 6.03 6.95
C GLY A 140 -4.01 5.70 8.33
N ALA A 141 -4.03 4.40 8.66
CA ALA A 141 -3.76 3.92 10.01
C ALA A 141 -2.28 3.96 10.43
N ARG A 142 -1.35 3.87 9.49
CA ARG A 142 0.11 3.82 9.75
C ARG A 142 0.89 4.53 8.66
N GLY A 143 2.03 5.10 9.05
CA GLY A 143 3.03 5.65 8.14
C GLY A 143 4.43 5.11 8.45
N LEU A 144 5.12 4.61 7.43
CA LEU A 144 6.53 4.27 7.44
C LEU A 144 7.26 5.30 6.59
N TYR A 145 8.11 6.10 7.20
CA TYR A 145 8.82 7.20 6.57
C TYR A 145 10.19 6.74 6.09
N LEU A 146 10.49 6.94 4.81
CA LEU A 146 11.67 6.41 4.16
C LEU A 146 12.80 7.43 4.11
N TYR A 147 14.00 7.00 4.49
CA TYR A 147 15.19 7.83 4.53
C TYR A 147 16.32 7.23 3.67
N ALA A 148 17.00 8.10 2.94
CA ALA A 148 18.27 7.75 2.31
C ALA A 148 19.41 8.38 3.12
N GLY A 149 20.24 7.56 3.71
CA GLY A 149 21.18 8.05 4.72
C GLY A 149 20.42 8.72 5.87
N ASN A 150 20.65 10.02 6.06
CA ASN A 150 19.96 10.85 7.06
C ASN A 150 18.92 11.81 6.44
N LYS A 151 18.75 11.78 5.11
CA LYS A 151 17.81 12.65 4.40
C LYS A 151 16.45 11.97 4.33
N ASP A 152 15.39 12.67 4.73
CA ASP A 152 14.02 12.27 4.47
C ASP A 152 13.74 12.32 2.97
N THR A 153 13.31 11.22 2.40
CA THR A 153 13.05 11.09 0.96
C THR A 153 11.72 11.68 0.54
N LEU A 154 10.89 12.08 1.51
CA LEU A 154 9.49 12.42 1.34
C LEU A 154 8.61 11.25 0.83
N PHE A 155 9.17 10.08 0.54
CA PHE A 155 8.41 8.88 0.25
C PHE A 155 7.98 8.16 1.52
N ARG A 156 6.77 7.60 1.47
CA ARG A 156 6.12 6.92 2.57
C ARG A 156 5.48 5.62 2.09
N ILE A 157 5.46 4.62 2.95
CA ILE A 157 4.53 3.48 2.85
C ILE A 157 3.46 3.74 3.90
N HIS A 158 2.21 3.84 3.50
CA HIS A 158 1.14 4.25 4.42
C HIS A 158 -0.21 3.60 4.11
N GLY A 159 -1.14 3.70 5.03
CA GLY A 159 -2.51 3.29 4.83
C GLY A 159 -3.27 4.19 3.86
N THR A 160 -4.56 3.97 3.71
CA THR A 160 -5.39 4.81 2.84
C THR A 160 -6.83 4.88 3.36
N ASN A 161 -7.51 5.96 3.02
CA ASN A 161 -8.96 6.11 3.11
C ASN A 161 -9.66 5.82 1.76
N GLN A 162 -8.92 5.31 0.76
CA GLN A 162 -9.39 4.96 -0.57
C GLN A 162 -8.93 3.55 -0.95
N PRO A 163 -9.42 2.50 -0.25
CA PRO A 163 -8.96 1.12 -0.46
C PRO A 163 -9.31 0.54 -1.85
N GLU A 164 -10.25 1.17 -2.57
CA GLU A 164 -10.63 0.81 -3.93
C GLU A 164 -9.52 1.03 -4.97
N HIS A 165 -8.50 1.81 -4.63
CA HIS A 165 -7.37 2.08 -5.52
C HIS A 165 -6.23 1.04 -5.43
N ILE A 166 -6.29 0.10 -4.51
CA ILE A 166 -5.27 -0.96 -4.42
C ILE A 166 -5.21 -1.76 -5.73
N GLY A 167 -4.00 -2.00 -6.21
CA GLY A 167 -3.73 -2.59 -7.52
C GLY A 167 -3.60 -1.58 -8.66
N GLN A 168 -3.81 -0.28 -8.39
CA GLN A 168 -3.82 0.77 -9.42
C GLN A 168 -2.61 1.69 -9.33
N ALA A 169 -2.30 2.35 -10.44
CA ALA A 169 -1.54 3.59 -10.46
C ALA A 169 -2.50 4.75 -10.15
N VAL A 170 -2.13 5.64 -9.25
CA VAL A 170 -2.95 6.79 -8.84
C VAL A 170 -2.17 8.08 -9.02
N SER A 171 -2.87 9.17 -9.27
CA SER A 171 -2.26 10.46 -9.65
C SER A 171 -1.43 11.12 -8.55
N SER A 172 -1.49 10.67 -7.30
CA SER A 172 -0.75 11.31 -6.22
C SER A 172 -0.36 10.32 -5.13
N GLY A 173 0.73 10.65 -4.47
CA GLY A 173 1.17 10.02 -3.24
C GLY A 173 2.20 8.93 -3.42
N CYS A 174 2.53 8.39 -2.29
CA CYS A 174 3.56 7.40 -2.11
C CYS A 174 3.03 5.98 -2.38
N ILE A 175 3.45 5.04 -1.58
CA ILE A 175 3.04 3.64 -1.64
C ILE A 175 1.88 3.45 -0.67
N ARG A 176 0.68 3.18 -1.19
CA ARG A 176 -0.54 3.05 -0.38
C ARG A 176 -0.92 1.59 -0.19
N MET A 177 -1.33 1.26 1.01
CA MET A 177 -1.82 -0.06 1.41
C MET A 177 -3.23 0.08 2.00
N THR A 178 -3.99 -1.01 2.08
CA THR A 178 -5.17 -1.00 2.96
C THR A 178 -4.74 -0.73 4.40
N ASN A 179 -5.65 -0.23 5.23
CA ASN A 179 -5.34 0.04 6.64
C ASN A 179 -5.00 -1.23 7.41
N GLU A 180 -5.65 -2.33 7.09
CA GLU A 180 -5.41 -3.65 7.66
C GLU A 180 -3.99 -4.16 7.34
N ASP A 181 -3.59 -4.02 6.09
CA ASP A 181 -2.30 -4.49 5.61
C ASP A 181 -1.14 -3.65 6.14
N VAL A 182 -1.31 -2.32 6.19
CA VAL A 182 -0.26 -1.47 6.74
C VAL A 182 -0.11 -1.64 8.25
N ILE A 183 -1.17 -1.98 8.99
CA ILE A 183 -1.09 -2.32 10.42
C ILE A 183 -0.29 -3.61 10.60
N ASP A 184 -0.55 -4.65 9.81
CA ASP A 184 0.20 -5.90 9.84
C ASP A 184 1.69 -5.67 9.48
N LEU A 185 1.97 -4.94 8.39
CA LEU A 185 3.33 -4.60 8.00
C LEU A 185 4.05 -3.80 9.09
N TYR A 186 3.39 -2.79 9.65
CA TYR A 186 3.94 -1.95 10.70
C TYR A 186 4.41 -2.74 11.92
N LYS A 187 3.68 -3.77 12.34
CA LYS A 187 4.09 -4.66 13.44
C LYS A 187 5.33 -5.48 13.12
N ARG A 188 5.48 -5.91 11.88
CA ARG A 188 6.61 -6.72 11.43
C ARG A 188 7.89 -5.91 11.30
N VAL A 189 7.78 -4.69 10.79
CA VAL A 189 8.91 -3.84 10.38
C VAL A 189 9.59 -3.20 11.58
N LYS A 190 10.91 -3.39 11.67
CA LYS A 190 11.77 -2.71 12.65
C LYS A 190 12.27 -1.37 12.12
N MET A 191 12.57 -0.45 13.03
CA MET A 191 13.31 0.77 12.68
C MET A 191 14.64 0.40 12.03
N GLY A 192 15.02 1.12 10.99
CA GLY A 192 16.22 0.83 10.21
C GLY A 192 16.06 -0.27 9.15
N ALA A 193 14.89 -0.93 9.06
CA ALA A 193 14.62 -1.93 8.04
C ALA A 193 14.90 -1.38 6.64
N ILE A 194 15.59 -2.16 5.83
CA ILE A 194 15.94 -1.79 4.45
C ILE A 194 14.68 -1.86 3.58
N VAL A 195 14.51 -0.86 2.74
CA VAL A 195 13.44 -0.79 1.75
C VAL A 195 14.10 -0.67 0.37
N VAL A 196 13.82 -1.64 -0.48
CA VAL A 196 14.26 -1.67 -1.87
C VAL A 196 13.05 -1.36 -2.74
N VAL A 197 13.09 -0.25 -3.47
CA VAL A 197 12.08 0.03 -4.51
C VAL A 197 12.72 -0.33 -5.84
N LEU A 198 12.09 -1.26 -6.55
CA LEU A 198 12.60 -1.81 -7.80
C LEU A 198 12.51 -0.77 -8.92
N ALA A 199 13.53 -0.72 -9.76
CA ALA A 199 13.43 0.02 -11.01
C ALA A 199 12.40 -0.64 -11.94
N PRO A 200 11.81 0.11 -12.88
CA PRO A 200 10.88 -0.45 -13.86
C PRO A 200 11.44 -1.70 -14.54
N LYS A 201 10.62 -2.72 -14.69
CA LYS A 201 10.93 -4.03 -15.30
C LYS A 201 11.98 -4.86 -14.51
N GLN A 202 12.17 -4.60 -13.22
CA GLN A 202 13.08 -5.36 -12.35
C GLN A 202 12.38 -6.33 -11.38
N GLY A 203 11.07 -6.52 -11.48
CA GLY A 203 10.29 -7.34 -10.56
C GLY A 203 10.83 -8.76 -10.35
N ASP A 204 11.35 -9.40 -11.41
CA ASP A 204 11.87 -10.77 -11.38
C ASP A 204 13.40 -10.88 -11.27
N SER A 205 14.10 -9.74 -11.23
CA SER A 205 15.57 -9.71 -11.20
C SER A 205 16.10 -9.24 -9.85
N PRO A 206 17.20 -9.82 -9.32
CA PRO A 206 17.82 -9.31 -8.09
C PRO A 206 18.30 -7.86 -8.28
N VAL A 207 18.00 -6.99 -7.31
CA VAL A 207 18.55 -5.64 -7.29
C VAL A 207 20.05 -5.70 -7.03
N ASN A 208 20.84 -5.00 -7.86
CA ASN A 208 22.25 -4.80 -7.58
C ASN A 208 22.41 -3.59 -6.62
N PRO A 209 22.81 -3.79 -5.35
CA PRO A 209 22.93 -2.70 -4.39
C PRO A 209 23.89 -1.59 -4.79
N ARG A 210 24.90 -1.92 -5.61
CA ARG A 210 25.89 -0.94 -6.08
C ARG A 210 25.36 0.01 -7.14
N VAL A 211 24.35 -0.41 -7.90
CA VAL A 211 23.69 0.44 -8.92
C VAL A 211 22.61 1.32 -8.30
N ALA A 212 21.93 0.80 -7.29
CA ALA A 212 20.82 1.52 -6.62
C ALA A 212 21.28 2.76 -5.82
N THR A 213 22.56 2.86 -5.45
CA THR A 213 23.07 4.01 -4.69
C THR A 213 23.48 5.21 -5.56
N ALA A 214 23.57 5.06 -6.88
CA ALA A 214 24.23 6.04 -7.74
C ALA A 214 23.29 6.99 -8.49
N THR A 215 22.00 6.73 -8.61
CA THR A 215 21.23 7.38 -9.70
C THR A 215 19.91 8.07 -9.34
N SER A 216 19.40 7.99 -8.14
CA SER A 216 18.02 8.48 -7.92
C SER A 216 17.83 9.63 -6.93
N TRP A 217 18.89 10.16 -6.36
CA TRP A 217 18.80 11.26 -5.39
C TRP A 217 19.22 12.61 -5.97
N GLY A 218 19.49 12.66 -7.26
CA GLY A 218 19.94 13.85 -7.96
C GLY A 218 18.80 14.71 -8.47
N GLU A 219 18.84 15.95 -8.09
CA GLU A 219 18.53 17.16 -8.87
C GLU A 219 17.09 17.70 -8.95
N ASN A 220 16.05 17.11 -8.37
CA ASN A 220 14.71 17.71 -8.52
C ASN A 220 13.92 17.92 -7.20
N TYR A 221 14.62 18.20 -6.08
CA TYR A 221 13.96 18.67 -4.84
C TYR A 221 14.76 19.74 -4.14
#